data_64983f6ba4d1f95b44a49c8517d67c79
#
_entry.id   64983f6ba4d1f95b44a49c8517d67c79
#
_cell.length_a   1.000
_cell.length_b   1.000
_cell.length_c   1.000
_cell.angle_alpha   90.00
_cell.angle_beta   90.00
_cell.angle_gamma   90.00
#
_symmetry.space_group_name_H-M   'P 1'
#
loop_
_entity.id
_entity.type
_entity.pdbx_description
1 polymer ?
#
loop_
_entity_poly.entity_id
_entity_poly.type
_entity_poly.pdbx_seq_one_letter_code
_entity_poly.pdbx_strand_id
1 'polypeptide(L)'
;MSETNTSEAKGLPTIDVNEYGGKRDGVRQTTNRRLFMQLLVFRTPAGREAVSGGPKSAPDAIGAELLKTLRDRRLPGVVYADAMDPRSLALLTWGEDPARFVRDVRPLFAEPLLSSVELREDFGMIGRTYSTGHEPELEWTLLRRPIENVTNEAYRWHVWYPLRRKGTFAKLEPIDQSHILREHAALGIAYGQQELAHDVRLACHGLDAGDNEFVIGLVGRELHPLSHLVQAMRKTRQTSEFIEKMGPF
;
A
#
# COMPACT_ATOMS: atom_id res chain seq x y z
N MET A 1 -37.84 -45.65 26.30
CA MET A 1 -36.45 -45.22 26.30
C MET A 1 -36.37 -44.09 25.27
N SER A 2 -36.34 -42.87 25.75
CA SER A 2 -36.31 -41.71 24.91
C SER A 2 -34.86 -41.22 24.86
N GLU A 3 -34.20 -41.37 23.69
CA GLU A 3 -32.89 -40.81 23.46
C GLU A 3 -33.03 -39.27 23.25
N THR A 4 -32.61 -38.50 24.23
CA THR A 4 -32.46 -37.08 24.14
C THR A 4 -31.24 -36.77 23.29
N ASN A 5 -31.48 -36.42 22.03
CA ASN A 5 -30.50 -35.90 21.10
C ASN A 5 -30.12 -34.46 21.54
N THR A 6 -29.09 -34.32 22.36
CA THR A 6 -28.50 -33.03 22.71
C THR A 6 -27.69 -32.56 21.52
N SER A 7 -28.31 -31.70 20.69
CA SER A 7 -27.63 -30.88 19.70
C SER A 7 -26.64 -29.98 20.43
N GLU A 8 -25.35 -30.30 20.37
CA GLU A 8 -24.29 -29.37 20.76
C GLU A 8 -24.41 -28.11 19.90
N ALA A 9 -24.84 -27.02 20.53
CA ALA A 9 -24.78 -25.70 19.92
C ALA A 9 -23.30 -25.39 19.66
N LYS A 10 -22.85 -25.46 18.39
CA LYS A 10 -21.51 -24.99 17.98
C LYS A 10 -21.40 -23.55 18.45
N GLY A 11 -20.51 -23.30 19.42
CA GLY A 11 -20.23 -21.94 19.91
C GLY A 11 -19.81 -21.04 18.78
N LEU A 12 -20.08 -19.72 18.90
CA LEU A 12 -19.62 -18.74 17.94
C LEU A 12 -18.09 -18.78 17.83
N PRO A 13 -17.52 -18.54 16.64
CA PRO A 13 -16.07 -18.55 16.46
C PRO A 13 -15.45 -17.39 17.28
N THR A 14 -14.30 -17.67 17.90
CA THR A 14 -13.48 -16.62 18.51
C THR A 14 -12.84 -15.77 17.42
N ILE A 15 -13.07 -14.47 17.45
CA ILE A 15 -12.50 -13.53 16.48
C ILE A 15 -11.21 -12.95 17.06
N ASP A 16 -10.11 -13.13 16.32
CA ASP A 16 -8.82 -12.55 16.62
C ASP A 16 -8.39 -11.62 15.45
N VAL A 17 -8.12 -10.36 15.76
CA VAL A 17 -7.71 -9.32 14.80
C VAL A 17 -6.24 -8.92 14.95
N ASN A 18 -5.47 -9.64 15.76
CA ASN A 18 -4.06 -9.39 15.94
C ASN A 18 -3.25 -9.83 14.71
N GLU A 19 -2.12 -9.17 14.53
CA GLU A 19 -1.07 -9.58 13.60
C GLU A 19 -0.04 -10.44 14.34
N TYR A 20 0.47 -11.46 13.67
CA TYR A 20 1.41 -12.42 14.25
C TYR A 20 2.70 -12.44 13.42
N GLY A 21 3.86 -12.43 14.09
CA GLY A 21 5.16 -12.58 13.46
C GLY A 21 5.81 -13.93 13.77
N GLY A 22 7.08 -14.04 13.41
CA GLY A 22 7.93 -15.15 13.80
C GLY A 22 8.18 -15.19 15.30
N LYS A 23 8.88 -16.25 15.77
CA LYS A 23 9.28 -16.35 17.16
C LYS A 23 10.51 -15.46 17.44
N ARG A 24 10.46 -14.72 18.54
CA ARG A 24 11.60 -13.99 19.12
C ARG A 24 11.80 -14.53 20.54
N ASP A 25 13.00 -14.98 20.86
CA ASP A 25 13.32 -15.60 22.16
C ASP A 25 12.36 -16.75 22.54
N GLY A 26 11.96 -17.54 21.56
CA GLY A 26 11.06 -18.68 21.75
C GLY A 26 9.56 -18.31 21.80
N VAL A 27 9.21 -17.02 21.92
CA VAL A 27 7.84 -16.51 22.01
C VAL A 27 7.37 -15.99 20.66
N ARG A 28 6.15 -16.35 20.25
CA ARG A 28 5.54 -15.81 19.03
C ARG A 28 5.22 -14.32 19.22
N GLN A 29 5.68 -13.50 18.30
CA GLN A 29 5.36 -12.08 18.31
C GLN A 29 3.89 -11.85 17.95
N THR A 30 3.24 -10.91 18.61
CA THR A 30 1.87 -10.49 18.34
C THR A 30 1.70 -9.01 18.60
N THR A 31 0.85 -8.36 17.81
CA THR A 31 0.48 -6.95 18.00
C THR A 31 -0.88 -6.68 17.36
N ASN A 32 -1.62 -5.71 17.89
CA ASN A 32 -2.83 -5.17 17.25
C ASN A 32 -2.57 -3.84 16.54
N ARG A 33 -1.30 -3.38 16.50
CA ARG A 33 -0.90 -2.14 15.83
C ARG A 33 -0.64 -2.39 14.35
N ARG A 34 -1.01 -1.43 13.55
CA ARG A 34 -0.76 -1.42 12.10
C ARG A 34 -0.71 -0.01 11.56
N LEU A 35 -0.03 0.16 10.46
CA LEU A 35 0.01 1.41 9.73
C LEU A 35 -1.07 1.39 8.65
N PHE A 36 -1.88 2.43 8.58
CA PHE A 36 -2.72 2.72 7.42
C PHE A 36 -1.97 3.68 6.51
N MET A 37 -2.06 3.45 5.19
CA MET A 37 -1.47 4.32 4.18
C MET A 37 -2.54 4.65 3.13
N GLN A 38 -2.58 5.92 2.72
CA GLN A 38 -3.50 6.41 1.69
C GLN A 38 -2.69 7.08 0.58
N LEU A 39 -2.94 6.67 -0.65
CA LEU A 39 -2.44 7.31 -1.86
C LEU A 39 -3.61 8.01 -2.56
N LEU A 40 -3.50 9.32 -2.73
CA LEU A 40 -4.43 10.13 -3.52
C LEU A 40 -3.69 10.62 -4.75
N VAL A 41 -4.21 10.31 -5.93
CA VAL A 41 -3.70 10.82 -7.20
C VAL A 41 -4.65 11.88 -7.71
N PHE A 42 -4.12 12.99 -8.18
CA PHE A 42 -4.93 14.11 -8.63
C PHE A 42 -4.27 14.83 -9.80
N ARG A 43 -5.10 15.42 -10.64
CA ARG A 43 -4.69 16.17 -11.81
C ARG A 43 -4.84 17.66 -11.54
N THR A 44 -3.86 18.44 -11.96
CA THR A 44 -3.95 19.89 -11.93
C THR A 44 -4.82 20.40 -13.09
N PRO A 45 -5.57 21.51 -12.92
CA PRO A 45 -6.42 22.05 -13.98
C PRO A 45 -5.61 22.41 -15.22
N ALA A 46 -6.21 22.21 -16.40
CA ALA A 46 -5.66 22.70 -17.65
C ALA A 46 -5.78 24.24 -17.70
N GLY A 47 -4.74 24.94 -18.14
CA GLY A 47 -4.84 26.35 -18.52
C GLY A 47 -4.59 27.38 -17.43
N ARG A 48 -4.03 27.06 -16.28
CA ARG A 48 -3.33 28.08 -15.48
C ARG A 48 -1.95 28.28 -16.08
N GLU A 49 -1.85 29.26 -16.97
CA GLU A 49 -0.56 29.87 -17.29
C GLU A 49 0.15 30.24 -15.99
N ALA A 50 1.44 29.95 -15.92
CA ALA A 50 2.26 30.30 -14.78
C ALA A 50 2.00 31.81 -14.48
N VAL A 51 1.42 32.07 -13.31
CA VAL A 51 1.28 33.45 -12.83
C VAL A 51 2.64 34.09 -12.94
N SER A 52 2.69 35.18 -13.69
CA SER A 52 3.87 35.94 -14.08
C SER A 52 4.94 36.00 -12.98
N GLY A 53 6.09 35.36 -13.21
CA GLY A 53 7.24 35.49 -12.31
C GLY A 53 8.24 34.36 -12.26
N GLY A 54 8.10 33.28 -13.02
CA GLY A 54 9.09 32.20 -13.05
C GLY A 54 8.63 30.94 -13.80
N PRO A 55 9.54 30.10 -14.24
CA PRO A 55 9.28 28.96 -15.13
C PRO A 55 8.81 27.69 -14.40
N LYS A 56 7.90 27.80 -13.43
CA LYS A 56 7.36 26.60 -12.77
C LYS A 56 6.00 26.25 -13.37
N SER A 57 5.85 25.01 -13.82
CA SER A 57 4.57 24.46 -14.26
C SER A 57 3.55 24.48 -13.12
N ALA A 58 2.25 24.44 -13.43
CA ALA A 58 1.20 24.39 -12.41
C ALA A 58 1.36 23.18 -11.46
N PRO A 59 1.73 21.97 -11.93
CA PRO A 59 2.06 20.84 -11.04
C PRO A 59 3.20 21.15 -10.07
N ASP A 60 4.28 21.78 -10.52
CA ASP A 60 5.42 22.11 -9.65
C ASP A 60 5.03 23.07 -8.53
N ALA A 61 4.20 24.08 -8.85
CA ALA A 61 3.72 25.06 -7.87
C ALA A 61 2.80 24.39 -6.83
N ILE A 62 1.89 23.53 -7.27
CA ILE A 62 0.97 22.79 -6.41
C ILE A 62 1.77 21.77 -5.54
N GLY A 63 2.73 21.06 -6.12
CA GLY A 63 3.58 20.15 -5.39
C GLY A 63 4.41 20.84 -4.30
N ALA A 64 4.99 21.99 -4.60
CA ALA A 64 5.76 22.81 -3.64
C ALA A 64 4.88 23.30 -2.49
N GLU A 65 3.68 23.81 -2.78
CA GLU A 65 2.74 24.27 -1.75
C GLU A 65 2.26 23.10 -0.88
N LEU A 66 1.97 21.96 -1.50
CA LEU A 66 1.56 20.77 -0.76
C LEU A 66 2.68 20.31 0.19
N LEU A 67 3.93 20.25 -0.26
CA LEU A 67 5.08 19.94 0.58
C LEU A 67 5.27 20.93 1.73
N LYS A 68 5.06 22.22 1.47
CA LYS A 68 5.09 23.26 2.50
C LYS A 68 3.97 23.03 3.53
N THR A 69 2.74 22.81 3.07
CA THR A 69 1.58 22.58 3.94
C THR A 69 1.74 21.33 4.80
N LEU A 70 2.29 20.24 4.25
CA LEU A 70 2.60 19.02 5.02
C LEU A 70 3.58 19.32 6.16
N ARG A 71 4.65 20.10 5.88
CA ARG A 71 5.62 20.50 6.90
C ARG A 71 5.00 21.39 7.97
N ASP A 72 4.27 22.43 7.57
CA ASP A 72 3.66 23.41 8.48
C ASP A 72 2.66 22.73 9.43
N ARG A 73 1.91 21.75 8.92
CA ARG A 73 0.93 20.97 9.69
C ARG A 73 1.51 19.73 10.36
N ARG A 74 2.80 19.45 10.17
CA ARG A 74 3.48 18.24 10.68
C ARG A 74 2.78 16.96 10.26
N LEU A 75 2.28 16.93 9.02
CA LEU A 75 1.65 15.74 8.44
C LEU A 75 2.72 14.92 7.72
N PRO A 76 2.88 13.63 8.08
CA PRO A 76 3.79 12.77 7.36
C PRO A 76 3.23 12.45 5.98
N GLY A 77 4.05 12.60 4.95
CA GLY A 77 3.64 12.30 3.59
C GLY A 77 4.77 12.47 2.58
N VAL A 78 4.55 11.89 1.41
CA VAL A 78 5.41 12.02 0.23
C VAL A 78 4.57 12.50 -0.93
N VAL A 79 5.11 13.45 -1.69
CA VAL A 79 4.49 13.95 -2.92
C VAL A 79 5.25 13.40 -4.12
N TYR A 80 4.54 12.82 -5.06
CA TYR A 80 5.08 12.25 -6.30
C TYR A 80 4.67 13.06 -7.52
N ALA A 81 5.57 13.14 -8.50
CA ALA A 81 5.22 13.48 -9.87
C ALA A 81 4.82 12.20 -10.62
N ASP A 82 3.73 12.26 -11.36
CA ASP A 82 3.29 11.13 -12.18
C ASP A 82 4.11 11.10 -13.48
N ALA A 83 4.79 10.00 -13.74
CA ALA A 83 5.59 9.83 -14.94
C ALA A 83 4.74 9.64 -16.22
N MET A 84 3.48 9.25 -16.09
CA MET A 84 2.57 8.97 -17.20
C MET A 84 1.67 10.15 -17.53
N ASP A 85 1.41 11.03 -16.57
CA ASP A 85 0.58 12.22 -16.78
C ASP A 85 1.30 13.46 -16.23
N PRO A 86 1.86 14.32 -17.10
CA PRO A 86 2.65 15.49 -16.69
C PRO A 86 1.84 16.53 -15.90
N ARG A 87 0.52 16.39 -15.82
CA ARG A 87 -0.34 17.23 -14.99
C ARG A 87 -0.76 16.57 -13.68
N SER A 88 -0.38 15.33 -13.45
CA SER A 88 -0.78 14.59 -12.25
C SER A 88 0.31 14.60 -11.20
N LEU A 89 -0.15 14.65 -9.96
CA LEU A 89 0.63 14.47 -8.74
C LEU A 89 -0.03 13.39 -7.89
N ALA A 90 0.74 12.80 -7.00
CA ALA A 90 0.18 11.93 -5.99
C ALA A 90 0.67 12.34 -4.59
N LEU A 91 -0.21 12.16 -3.61
CA LEU A 91 0.07 12.35 -2.20
C LEU A 91 -0.08 11.02 -1.48
N LEU A 92 1.01 10.51 -0.94
CA LEU A 92 1.01 9.38 -0.01
C LEU A 92 1.07 9.90 1.42
N THR A 93 0.13 9.49 2.26
CA THR A 93 0.11 9.80 3.69
C THR A 93 -0.11 8.53 4.51
N TRP A 94 0.24 8.56 5.81
CA TRP A 94 0.12 7.41 6.68
C TRP A 94 -0.11 7.76 8.15
N GLY A 95 -0.58 6.78 8.91
CA GLY A 95 -0.75 6.85 10.34
C GLY A 95 -1.32 5.57 10.92
N GLU A 96 -1.14 5.36 12.22
CA GLU A 96 -1.80 4.26 12.94
C GLU A 96 -3.29 4.54 13.17
N ASP A 97 -3.67 5.80 13.31
CA ASP A 97 -5.06 6.25 13.39
C ASP A 97 -5.59 6.65 12.01
N PRO A 98 -6.48 5.86 11.37
CA PRO A 98 -7.03 6.19 10.06
C PRO A 98 -7.95 7.43 10.07
N ALA A 99 -8.44 7.88 11.22
CA ALA A 99 -9.22 9.12 11.31
C ALA A 99 -8.42 10.33 10.81
N ARG A 100 -7.08 10.25 10.81
CA ARG A 100 -6.19 11.27 10.24
C ARG A 100 -6.51 11.60 8.79
N PHE A 101 -6.89 10.62 7.97
CA PHE A 101 -7.19 10.87 6.55
C PHE A 101 -8.39 11.81 6.37
N VAL A 102 -9.37 11.72 7.27
CA VAL A 102 -10.54 12.59 7.25
C VAL A 102 -10.29 13.90 7.99
N ARG A 103 -9.66 13.83 9.16
CA ARG A 103 -9.45 14.99 10.05
C ARG A 103 -8.35 15.93 9.53
N ASP A 104 -7.24 15.38 9.03
CA ASP A 104 -6.02 16.14 8.78
C ASP A 104 -5.68 16.23 7.27
N VAL A 105 -5.89 15.17 6.47
CA VAL A 105 -5.55 15.13 5.05
C VAL A 105 -6.65 15.74 4.17
N ARG A 106 -7.91 15.34 4.39
CA ARG A 106 -9.04 15.85 3.60
C ARG A 106 -9.12 17.39 3.57
N PRO A 107 -8.92 18.13 4.68
CA PRO A 107 -8.97 19.57 4.67
C PRO A 107 -7.88 20.25 3.81
N LEU A 108 -6.80 19.56 3.44
CA LEU A 108 -5.77 20.10 2.54
C LEU A 108 -6.39 20.48 1.19
N PHE A 109 -7.32 19.68 0.70
CA PHE A 109 -7.98 19.86 -0.59
C PHE A 109 -9.05 20.98 -0.59
N ALA A 110 -9.32 21.58 0.55
CA ALA A 110 -10.12 22.80 0.68
C ALA A 110 -9.28 24.09 0.60
N GLU A 111 -7.94 23.98 0.67
CA GLU A 111 -7.04 25.13 0.52
C GLU A 111 -7.14 25.72 -0.90
N PRO A 112 -7.01 27.05 -1.05
CA PRO A 112 -7.29 27.74 -2.33
C PRO A 112 -6.55 27.15 -3.54
N LEU A 113 -5.29 26.73 -3.36
CA LEU A 113 -4.51 26.17 -4.46
C LEU A 113 -4.89 24.71 -4.78
N LEU A 114 -5.24 23.94 -3.76
CA LEU A 114 -5.58 22.51 -3.90
C LEU A 114 -7.07 22.29 -4.20
N SER A 115 -7.93 23.29 -3.96
CA SER A 115 -9.39 23.17 -4.22
C SER A 115 -9.74 23.00 -5.70
N SER A 116 -8.80 23.33 -6.59
CA SER A 116 -8.98 23.25 -8.04
C SER A 116 -8.45 21.94 -8.66
N VAL A 117 -7.82 21.07 -7.88
CA VAL A 117 -7.32 19.80 -8.42
C VAL A 117 -8.46 18.77 -8.57
N GLU A 118 -8.35 17.89 -9.54
CA GLU A 118 -9.30 16.84 -9.81
C GLU A 118 -8.73 15.50 -9.31
N LEU A 119 -9.42 14.87 -8.35
CA LEU A 119 -9.02 13.53 -7.89
C LEU A 119 -9.22 12.51 -9.00
N ARG A 120 -8.23 11.64 -9.18
CA ARG A 120 -8.32 10.47 -10.03
C ARG A 120 -8.79 9.29 -9.18
N GLU A 121 -10.08 9.07 -9.16
CA GLU A 121 -10.73 8.05 -8.31
C GLU A 121 -10.23 6.63 -8.61
N ASP A 122 -9.89 6.34 -9.87
CA ASP A 122 -9.34 5.08 -10.34
C ASP A 122 -7.95 4.76 -9.77
N PHE A 123 -7.24 5.76 -9.25
CA PHE A 123 -5.92 5.64 -8.61
C PHE A 123 -5.93 5.93 -7.10
N GLY A 124 -7.07 6.24 -6.52
CA GLY A 124 -7.21 6.38 -5.07
C GLY A 124 -7.03 5.03 -4.38
N MET A 125 -6.06 4.92 -3.47
CA MET A 125 -5.73 3.67 -2.80
C MET A 125 -5.62 3.89 -1.30
N ILE A 126 -6.20 2.99 -0.53
CA ILE A 126 -6.05 2.95 0.92
C ILE A 126 -5.90 1.50 1.38
N GLY A 127 -4.98 1.26 2.30
CA GLY A 127 -4.78 -0.06 2.86
C GLY A 127 -4.09 0.00 4.21
N ARG A 128 -3.97 -1.16 4.84
CA ARG A 128 -3.28 -1.34 6.13
C ARG A 128 -2.15 -2.35 5.99
N THR A 129 -1.07 -2.16 6.73
CA THR A 129 -0.03 -3.17 6.84
C THR A 129 -0.57 -4.46 7.46
N TYR A 130 0.02 -5.56 7.09
CA TYR A 130 -0.33 -6.89 7.56
C TYR A 130 0.91 -7.77 7.65
N SER A 131 0.84 -8.82 8.44
CA SER A 131 1.89 -9.82 8.58
C SER A 131 1.55 -11.11 7.82
N THR A 132 2.58 -11.88 7.50
CA THR A 132 2.47 -13.23 6.93
C THR A 132 2.67 -14.32 7.99
N GLY A 133 2.97 -13.91 9.24
CA GLY A 133 3.19 -14.81 10.35
C GLY A 133 4.65 -15.26 10.55
N HIS A 134 5.58 -14.75 9.72
CA HIS A 134 6.98 -15.17 9.71
C HIS A 134 7.97 -14.03 9.93
N GLU A 135 7.50 -12.81 10.13
CA GLU A 135 8.33 -11.61 10.28
C GLU A 135 9.26 -11.74 11.50
N PRO A 136 10.59 -11.59 11.32
CA PRO A 136 11.53 -11.67 12.42
C PRO A 136 11.39 -10.50 13.40
N GLU A 137 10.97 -9.33 12.90
CA GLU A 137 10.68 -8.10 13.67
C GLU A 137 9.31 -7.57 13.25
N LEU A 138 8.26 -8.02 13.94
CA LEU A 138 6.88 -7.75 13.57
C LEU A 138 6.55 -6.26 13.56
N GLU A 139 6.83 -5.53 14.64
CA GLU A 139 6.51 -4.10 14.73
C GLU A 139 7.31 -3.25 13.74
N TRP A 140 8.57 -3.58 13.51
CA TRP A 140 9.36 -2.90 12.49
C TRP A 140 8.74 -3.11 11.10
N THR A 141 8.38 -4.36 10.77
CA THR A 141 7.79 -4.69 9.47
C THR A 141 6.46 -3.97 9.24
N LEU A 142 5.62 -3.85 10.29
CA LEU A 142 4.30 -3.25 10.15
C LEU A 142 4.31 -1.71 10.23
N LEU A 143 5.20 -1.13 11.03
CA LEU A 143 5.10 0.28 11.40
C LEU A 143 6.23 1.15 10.85
N ARG A 144 7.45 0.62 10.71
CA ARG A 144 8.63 1.40 10.33
C ARG A 144 9.09 1.14 8.91
N ARG A 145 9.28 -0.11 8.52
CA ARG A 145 9.79 -0.49 7.20
C ARG A 145 9.02 0.18 6.04
N PRO A 146 7.67 0.23 6.04
CA PRO A 146 6.95 0.93 4.98
C PRO A 146 7.32 2.42 4.89
N ILE A 147 7.46 3.08 6.03
CA ILE A 147 7.85 4.50 6.10
C ILE A 147 9.28 4.69 5.62
N GLU A 148 10.22 3.90 6.14
CA GLU A 148 11.64 3.94 5.75
C GLU A 148 11.80 3.75 4.24
N ASN A 149 11.04 2.82 3.64
CA ASN A 149 11.05 2.58 2.21
C ASN A 149 10.56 3.79 1.40
N VAL A 150 9.41 4.37 1.75
CA VAL A 150 8.84 5.48 0.96
C VAL A 150 9.51 6.83 1.20
N THR A 151 10.24 6.99 2.30
CA THR A 151 10.97 8.23 2.63
C THR A 151 12.46 8.16 2.33
N ASN A 152 12.96 7.03 1.82
CA ASN A 152 14.36 6.91 1.45
C ASN A 152 14.67 7.74 0.21
N GLU A 153 15.44 8.81 0.37
CA GLU A 153 15.80 9.74 -0.72
C GLU A 153 16.57 9.08 -1.88
N ALA A 154 17.19 7.92 -1.64
CA ALA A 154 17.84 7.16 -2.70
C ALA A 154 16.84 6.41 -3.59
N TYR A 155 15.64 6.11 -3.11
CA TYR A 155 14.62 5.42 -3.88
C TYR A 155 13.74 6.44 -4.60
N ARG A 156 14.15 6.81 -5.80
CA ARG A 156 13.48 7.88 -6.58
C ARG A 156 12.29 7.38 -7.39
N TRP A 157 12.18 6.07 -7.61
CA TRP A 157 11.12 5.47 -8.39
C TRP A 157 10.19 4.68 -7.49
N HIS A 158 8.90 4.96 -7.62
CA HIS A 158 7.84 4.26 -6.91
C HIS A 158 6.79 3.81 -7.93
N VAL A 159 6.42 2.54 -7.88
CA VAL A 159 5.36 1.96 -8.71
C VAL A 159 4.27 1.44 -7.78
N TRP A 160 3.11 2.06 -7.83
CA TRP A 160 1.96 1.71 -7.02
C TRP A 160 0.90 1.03 -7.85
N TYR A 161 0.35 -0.08 -7.38
CA TYR A 161 -0.75 -0.76 -8.04
C TYR A 161 -1.59 -1.61 -7.08
N PRO A 162 -2.92 -1.64 -7.27
CA PRO A 162 -3.80 -2.56 -6.59
C PRO A 162 -3.77 -3.93 -7.27
N LEU A 163 -4.11 -4.96 -6.50
CA LEU A 163 -4.35 -6.29 -7.04
C LEU A 163 -5.45 -7.02 -6.29
N ARG A 164 -6.10 -7.96 -6.98
CA ARG A 164 -7.08 -8.88 -6.41
C ARG A 164 -6.74 -10.31 -6.81
N ARG A 165 -6.80 -11.23 -5.83
CA ARG A 165 -6.67 -12.65 -6.08
C ARG A 165 -8.03 -13.26 -6.39
N LYS A 166 -8.01 -14.36 -7.13
CA LYS A 166 -9.19 -15.20 -7.32
C LYS A 166 -9.57 -15.86 -5.99
N GLY A 167 -10.85 -15.91 -5.67
CA GLY A 167 -11.36 -16.58 -4.46
C GLY A 167 -10.98 -18.08 -4.36
N THR A 168 -10.59 -18.69 -5.47
CA THR A 168 -10.09 -20.06 -5.51
C THR A 168 -8.79 -20.24 -4.73
N PHE A 169 -7.96 -19.19 -4.59
CA PHE A 169 -6.75 -19.25 -3.78
C PHE A 169 -7.07 -19.55 -2.30
N ALA A 170 -8.08 -18.88 -1.75
CA ALA A 170 -8.49 -19.05 -0.36
C ALA A 170 -9.07 -20.45 -0.06
N LYS A 171 -9.47 -21.19 -1.10
CA LYS A 171 -9.99 -22.56 -0.99
C LYS A 171 -8.92 -23.63 -1.06
N LEU A 172 -7.67 -23.27 -1.36
CA LEU A 172 -6.56 -24.22 -1.34
C LEU A 172 -6.25 -24.66 0.09
N GLU A 173 -5.70 -25.87 0.20
CA GLU A 173 -5.16 -26.32 1.48
C GLU A 173 -4.02 -25.39 1.96
N PRO A 174 -3.88 -25.17 3.28
CA PRO A 174 -2.88 -24.25 3.82
C PRO A 174 -1.44 -24.53 3.37
N ILE A 175 -1.11 -25.83 3.16
CA ILE A 175 0.21 -26.23 2.68
C ILE A 175 0.47 -25.76 1.25
N ASP A 176 -0.53 -25.86 0.37
CA ASP A 176 -0.43 -25.42 -1.02
C ASP A 176 -0.34 -23.91 -1.11
N GLN A 177 -1.16 -23.19 -0.33
CA GLN A 177 -1.05 -21.72 -0.21
C GLN A 177 0.37 -21.32 0.21
N SER A 178 0.94 -22.00 1.22
CA SER A 178 2.29 -21.74 1.73
C SER A 178 3.36 -21.95 0.66
N HIS A 179 3.26 -23.00 -0.14
CA HIS A 179 4.22 -23.29 -1.21
C HIS A 179 4.18 -22.21 -2.30
N ILE A 180 2.96 -21.81 -2.73
CA ILE A 180 2.75 -20.79 -3.74
C ILE A 180 3.29 -19.42 -3.26
N LEU A 181 2.98 -19.06 -2.01
CA LEU A 181 3.45 -17.80 -1.43
C LEU A 181 4.96 -17.76 -1.22
N ARG A 182 5.58 -18.90 -0.93
CA ARG A 182 7.04 -19.01 -0.74
C ARG A 182 7.80 -18.78 -2.04
N GLU A 183 7.33 -19.33 -3.16
CA GLU A 183 7.91 -19.07 -4.47
C GLU A 183 7.92 -17.56 -4.79
N HIS A 184 6.79 -16.91 -4.60
CA HIS A 184 6.63 -15.48 -4.82
C HIS A 184 7.51 -14.65 -3.87
N ALA A 185 7.53 -14.98 -2.58
CA ALA A 185 8.31 -14.27 -1.56
C ALA A 185 9.82 -14.38 -1.81
N ALA A 186 10.30 -15.52 -2.30
CA ALA A 186 11.72 -15.73 -2.60
C ALA A 186 12.26 -14.72 -3.62
N LEU A 187 11.46 -14.39 -4.64
CA LEU A 187 11.83 -13.34 -5.60
C LEU A 187 11.92 -11.96 -4.93
N GLY A 188 10.90 -11.56 -4.16
CA GLY A 188 10.92 -10.29 -3.45
C GLY A 188 12.12 -10.14 -2.52
N ILE A 189 12.45 -11.20 -1.78
CA ILE A 189 13.62 -11.25 -0.90
C ILE A 189 14.91 -11.07 -1.71
N ALA A 190 15.06 -11.78 -2.83
CA ALA A 190 16.27 -11.72 -3.67
C ALA A 190 16.49 -10.31 -4.24
N TYR A 191 15.43 -9.61 -4.67
CA TYR A 191 15.53 -8.23 -5.15
C TYR A 191 15.87 -7.26 -4.02
N GLY A 192 15.27 -7.44 -2.83
CA GLY A 192 15.58 -6.62 -1.66
C GLY A 192 17.02 -6.78 -1.17
N GLN A 193 17.53 -8.02 -1.11
CA GLN A 193 18.92 -8.29 -0.70
C GLN A 193 19.96 -7.70 -1.67
N GLN A 194 19.61 -7.55 -2.93
CA GLN A 194 20.45 -6.93 -3.96
C GLN A 194 20.21 -5.43 -4.12
N GLU A 195 19.42 -4.81 -3.24
CA GLU A 195 19.07 -3.38 -3.30
C GLU A 195 18.44 -2.94 -4.64
N LEU A 196 17.81 -3.87 -5.36
CA LEU A 196 17.20 -3.63 -6.67
C LEU A 196 15.76 -3.11 -6.56
N ALA A 197 15.01 -3.63 -5.60
CA ALA A 197 13.63 -3.24 -5.35
C ALA A 197 13.22 -3.58 -3.91
N HIS A 198 12.47 -2.69 -3.29
CA HIS A 198 11.84 -2.90 -2.00
C HIS A 198 10.33 -2.76 -2.13
N ASP A 199 9.59 -3.30 -1.18
CA ASP A 199 8.14 -3.30 -1.25
C ASP A 199 7.46 -2.64 -0.04
N VAL A 200 6.30 -2.08 -0.30
CA VAL A 200 5.27 -1.75 0.69
C VAL A 200 4.05 -2.59 0.35
N ARG A 201 3.55 -3.36 1.31
CA ARG A 201 2.42 -4.26 1.11
C ARG A 201 1.29 -3.87 2.05
N LEU A 202 0.14 -3.57 1.48
CA LEU A 202 -1.04 -3.16 2.22
C LEU A 202 -2.20 -4.09 1.88
N ALA A 203 -2.93 -4.53 2.89
CA ALA A 203 -4.22 -5.19 2.72
C ALA A 203 -5.31 -4.12 2.67
N CYS A 204 -6.20 -4.21 1.68
CA CYS A 204 -7.24 -3.21 1.46
C CYS A 204 -8.66 -3.79 1.39
N HIS A 205 -8.87 -5.01 1.88
CA HIS A 205 -10.18 -5.67 1.92
C HIS A 205 -11.26 -4.75 2.47
N GLY A 206 -12.25 -4.40 1.65
CA GLY A 206 -13.36 -3.51 2.01
C GLY A 206 -12.99 -2.05 2.27
N LEU A 207 -11.78 -1.62 1.90
CA LEU A 207 -11.30 -0.25 2.11
C LEU A 207 -11.28 0.60 0.83
N ASP A 208 -11.33 0.02 -0.34
CA ASP A 208 -11.35 0.75 -1.60
C ASP A 208 -12.59 0.46 -2.45
N ALA A 209 -12.90 1.40 -3.36
CA ALA A 209 -14.04 1.27 -4.27
C ALA A 209 -13.83 0.20 -5.35
N GLY A 210 -12.60 -0.20 -5.60
CA GLY A 210 -12.22 -1.20 -6.62
C GLY A 210 -12.34 -2.64 -6.13
N ASP A 211 -12.72 -2.87 -4.87
CA ASP A 211 -12.77 -4.19 -4.24
C ASP A 211 -11.47 -4.98 -4.42
N ASN A 212 -10.34 -4.29 -4.23
CA ASN A 212 -9.04 -4.91 -4.29
C ASN A 212 -8.69 -5.55 -2.94
N GLU A 213 -7.88 -6.61 -2.96
CA GLU A 213 -7.39 -7.22 -1.72
C GLU A 213 -6.12 -6.56 -1.21
N PHE A 214 -5.27 -6.11 -2.12
CA PHE A 214 -3.97 -5.56 -1.78
C PHE A 214 -3.63 -4.33 -2.62
N VAL A 215 -2.81 -3.46 -2.03
CA VAL A 215 -2.06 -2.40 -2.71
C VAL A 215 -0.58 -2.68 -2.50
N ILE A 216 0.16 -2.67 -3.58
CA ILE A 216 1.61 -2.87 -3.59
C ILE A 216 2.28 -1.57 -4.02
N GLY A 217 3.28 -1.14 -3.25
CA GLY A 217 4.23 -0.11 -3.65
C GLY A 217 5.60 -0.76 -3.84
N LEU A 218 6.14 -0.70 -5.04
CA LEU A 218 7.53 -1.06 -5.30
C LEU A 218 8.38 0.20 -5.33
N VAL A 219 9.46 0.23 -4.58
CA VAL A 219 10.34 1.41 -4.49
C VAL A 219 11.79 1.01 -4.77
N GLY A 220 12.53 1.91 -5.42
CA GLY A 220 13.92 1.64 -5.76
C GLY A 220 14.66 2.81 -6.40
N ARG A 221 15.95 2.63 -6.60
CA ARG A 221 16.85 3.64 -7.19
C ARG A 221 16.58 3.84 -8.67
N GLU A 222 16.25 2.75 -9.38
CA GLU A 222 16.09 2.71 -10.81
C GLU A 222 14.76 2.06 -11.19
N LEU A 223 14.13 2.55 -12.25
CA LEU A 223 12.83 2.07 -12.72
C LEU A 223 12.92 0.66 -13.33
N HIS A 224 14.01 0.33 -14.04
CA HIS A 224 14.16 -0.96 -14.73
C HIS A 224 14.06 -2.16 -13.76
N PRO A 225 14.77 -2.22 -12.62
CA PRO A 225 14.60 -3.31 -11.65
C PRO A 225 13.19 -3.48 -11.13
N LEU A 226 12.45 -2.39 -10.91
CA LEU A 226 11.05 -2.44 -10.46
C LEU A 226 10.16 -3.10 -11.52
N SER A 227 10.29 -2.67 -12.78
CA SER A 227 9.58 -3.27 -13.91
C SER A 227 9.97 -4.74 -14.12
N HIS A 228 11.27 -5.07 -14.01
CA HIS A 228 11.75 -6.44 -14.12
C HIS A 228 11.24 -7.34 -13.01
N LEU A 229 11.10 -6.82 -11.76
CA LEU A 229 10.48 -7.56 -10.67
C LEU A 229 9.03 -7.91 -11.01
N VAL A 230 8.23 -6.95 -11.49
CA VAL A 230 6.83 -7.22 -11.91
C VAL A 230 6.80 -8.28 -13.01
N GLN A 231 7.69 -8.21 -13.99
CA GLN A 231 7.81 -9.20 -15.06
C GLN A 231 8.15 -10.60 -14.50
N ALA A 232 9.10 -10.69 -13.58
CA ALA A 232 9.48 -11.94 -12.94
C ALA A 232 8.33 -12.52 -12.09
N MET A 233 7.66 -11.67 -11.30
CA MET A 233 6.52 -12.07 -10.47
C MET A 233 5.36 -12.64 -11.28
N ARG A 234 5.12 -12.15 -12.50
CA ARG A 234 4.08 -12.70 -13.39
C ARG A 234 4.29 -14.15 -13.79
N LYS A 235 5.51 -14.67 -13.64
CA LYS A 235 5.83 -16.08 -13.93
C LYS A 235 5.60 -16.99 -12.73
N THR A 236 5.47 -16.44 -11.53
CA THR A 236 5.18 -17.25 -10.34
C THR A 236 3.78 -17.82 -10.39
N ARG A 237 3.59 -18.96 -9.78
CA ARG A 237 2.29 -19.61 -9.71
C ARG A 237 1.21 -18.73 -9.08
N GLN A 238 1.55 -17.97 -8.04
CA GLN A 238 0.63 -17.02 -7.42
C GLN A 238 0.07 -16.04 -8.44
N THR A 239 0.93 -15.40 -9.23
CA THR A 239 0.51 -14.35 -10.15
C THR A 239 -0.14 -14.90 -11.40
N SER A 240 0.40 -15.97 -11.99
CA SER A 240 -0.12 -16.54 -13.24
C SER A 240 -1.47 -17.25 -13.09
N GLU A 241 -1.71 -17.90 -11.95
CA GLU A 241 -2.93 -18.72 -11.76
C GLU A 241 -3.99 -18.00 -10.90
N PHE A 242 -3.55 -17.23 -9.88
CA PHE A 242 -4.42 -16.75 -8.82
C PHE A 242 -4.61 -15.24 -8.75
N ILE A 243 -3.91 -14.43 -9.55
CA ILE A 243 -4.25 -13.01 -9.66
C ILE A 243 -5.35 -12.83 -10.72
N GLU A 244 -6.46 -12.23 -10.30
CA GLU A 244 -7.60 -11.89 -11.18
C GLU A 244 -7.41 -10.52 -11.83
N LYS A 245 -6.97 -9.54 -11.03
CA LYS A 245 -6.76 -8.16 -11.46
C LYS A 245 -5.47 -7.62 -10.89
N MET A 246 -4.72 -6.87 -11.70
CA MET A 246 -3.49 -6.20 -11.32
C MET A 246 -3.41 -4.85 -12.05
N GLY A 247 -3.29 -3.77 -11.32
CA GLY A 247 -3.31 -2.40 -11.86
C GLY A 247 -4.68 -1.73 -11.70
N PRO A 248 -4.78 -0.42 -12.07
CA PRO A 248 -3.77 0.35 -12.84
C PRO A 248 -2.45 0.56 -12.09
N PHE A 249 -1.41 0.85 -12.89
CA PHE A 249 -0.06 1.13 -12.37
C PHE A 249 0.22 2.63 -12.38
#